data_cc0943e59d6da3b7737bced3135a69cb
#
_entry.id   cc0943e59d6da3b7737bced3135a69cb
#
_cell.length_a   1.000
_cell.length_b   1.000
_cell.length_c   1.000
_cell.angle_alpha   90.00
_cell.angle_beta   90.00
_cell.angle_gamma   90.00
#
_symmetry.space_group_name_H-M   'P 1'
#
loop_
_entity.id
_entity.type
_entity.pdbx_description
1 polymer ?
#
loop_
_entity_poly.entity_id
_entity_poly.type
_entity_poly.pdbx_seq_one_letter_code
_entity_poly.pdbx_strand_id
1 'polypeptide(L)'
;ISEVLELPNLIEIQTKSYDWFLKEGLLEMFRDISPIEDFTGNLSLEFVDYRLGEPKYDLEESKNRDATYAAPLRVKVRLIIKETGEVKEQEVFMGDFPLMTDTGTFVINGAERVIVSQLVRSPSVYFNEKIDKNGRENYDATIIPNRGAWLEYETDAKDVVYVRIDRTRKLPLTVLLRALGFSSDQEIIDLLGESEYLRNTLEKDGTENTEQALLEIYERLRPGRSEERRV
;
A
#
# COMPACT_ATOMS: atom_id res chain seq x y z
N ILE A 1 18.29 22.62 43.96
CA ILE A 1 18.70 22.04 42.68
C ILE A 1 17.79 22.69 41.65
N SER A 2 18.33 23.53 40.76
CA SER A 2 17.56 24.11 39.66
C SER A 2 17.31 23.05 38.62
N GLU A 3 16.09 23.03 38.05
CA GLU A 3 15.76 22.21 36.91
C GLU A 3 16.68 22.59 35.74
N VAL A 4 17.35 21.61 35.15
CA VAL A 4 18.32 21.82 34.05
C VAL A 4 17.65 21.53 32.69
N LEU A 5 16.60 20.72 32.68
CA LEU A 5 15.86 20.32 31.50
C LEU A 5 14.36 20.35 31.79
N GLU A 6 13.56 20.71 30.80
CA GLU A 6 12.12 20.58 30.89
C GLU A 6 11.70 19.10 30.92
N LEU A 7 10.58 18.81 31.60
CA LEU A 7 10.03 17.46 31.60
C LEU A 7 9.59 17.07 30.18
N PRO A 8 10.02 15.89 29.70
CA PRO A 8 9.60 15.45 28.38
C PRO A 8 8.07 15.19 28.33
N ASN A 9 7.45 15.59 27.25
CA ASN A 9 6.04 15.26 27.00
C ASN A 9 5.91 13.78 26.57
N LEU A 10 5.43 12.93 27.49
CA LEU A 10 5.33 11.49 27.27
C LEU A 10 4.28 11.07 26.24
N ILE A 11 3.35 11.95 25.88
CA ILE A 11 2.31 11.72 24.86
C ILE A 11 2.62 12.41 23.52
N GLU A 12 3.80 12.99 23.39
CA GLU A 12 4.19 13.75 22.20
C GLU A 12 4.14 12.91 20.92
N ILE A 13 4.49 11.62 21.01
CA ILE A 13 4.46 10.70 19.87
C ILE A 13 3.03 10.60 19.30
N GLN A 14 2.03 10.41 20.15
CA GLN A 14 0.62 10.32 19.75
C GLN A 14 0.12 11.64 19.18
N THR A 15 0.31 12.74 19.90
CA THR A 15 -0.22 14.05 19.50
C THR A 15 0.41 14.55 18.21
N LYS A 16 1.74 14.49 18.07
CA LYS A 16 2.44 14.90 16.84
C LYS A 16 2.08 14.02 15.65
N SER A 17 1.95 12.72 15.85
CA SER A 17 1.54 11.79 14.80
C SER A 17 0.13 12.10 14.28
N TYR A 18 -0.79 12.39 15.19
CA TYR A 18 -2.16 12.75 14.82
C TYR A 18 -2.25 14.12 14.14
N ASP A 19 -1.51 15.10 14.63
CA ASP A 19 -1.40 16.43 14.00
C ASP A 19 -0.84 16.34 12.59
N TRP A 20 0.23 15.58 12.40
CA TRP A 20 0.80 15.32 11.08
C TRP A 20 -0.23 14.63 10.17
N PHE A 21 -0.91 13.60 10.69
CA PHE A 21 -1.92 12.88 9.92
C PHE A 21 -3.04 13.80 9.44
N LEU A 22 -3.53 14.70 10.30
CA LEU A 22 -4.56 15.66 9.91
C LEU A 22 -4.05 16.74 8.95
N LYS A 23 -2.82 17.21 9.07
CA LYS A 23 -2.29 18.31 8.26
C LYS A 23 -1.74 17.86 6.90
N GLU A 24 -1.10 16.71 6.89
CA GLU A 24 -0.33 16.22 5.74
C GLU A 24 -0.77 14.83 5.29
N GLY A 25 -0.90 13.87 6.20
CA GLY A 25 -1.12 12.47 5.87
C GLY A 25 -2.42 12.19 5.11
N LEU A 26 -3.52 12.87 5.46
CA LEU A 26 -4.78 12.75 4.72
C LEU A 26 -4.67 13.32 3.30
N LEU A 27 -4.01 14.45 3.13
CA LEU A 27 -3.80 15.04 1.80
C LEU A 27 -2.88 14.16 0.94
N GLU A 28 -1.82 13.64 1.52
CA GLU A 28 -0.92 12.71 0.86
C GLU A 28 -1.68 11.45 0.40
N MET A 29 -2.50 10.86 1.27
CA MET A 29 -3.34 9.72 0.93
C MET A 29 -4.32 10.03 -0.22
N PHE A 30 -4.97 11.19 -0.21
CA PHE A 30 -5.88 11.58 -1.28
C PHE A 30 -5.15 11.82 -2.60
N ARG A 31 -3.94 12.36 -2.57
CA ARG A 31 -3.10 12.55 -3.77
C ARG A 31 -2.63 11.21 -4.35
N ASP A 32 -2.27 10.27 -3.50
CA ASP A 32 -1.84 8.93 -3.93
C ASP A 32 -2.96 8.13 -4.62
N ILE A 33 -4.22 8.37 -4.25
CA ILE A 33 -5.37 7.70 -4.84
C ILE A 33 -5.86 8.43 -6.09
N SER A 34 -5.63 9.74 -6.19
CA SER A 34 -6.07 10.56 -7.31
C SER A 34 -5.06 10.53 -8.48
N PRO A 35 -5.56 10.58 -9.72
CA PRO A 35 -6.94 10.49 -10.13
C PRO A 35 -7.46 9.06 -10.19
N ILE A 36 -8.77 8.88 -9.97
CA ILE A 36 -9.46 7.62 -10.25
C ILE A 36 -10.09 7.76 -11.63
N GLU A 37 -9.60 7.00 -12.60
CA GLU A 37 -10.10 7.02 -13.96
C GLU A 37 -11.00 5.82 -14.25
N ASP A 38 -12.01 6.02 -15.11
CA ASP A 38 -12.84 4.93 -15.59
C ASP A 38 -12.10 4.08 -16.64
N PHE A 39 -12.67 2.92 -16.98
CA PHE A 39 -12.07 1.99 -17.94
C PHE A 39 -11.84 2.62 -19.32
N THR A 40 -12.69 3.57 -19.74
CA THR A 40 -12.55 4.26 -21.03
C THR A 40 -11.60 5.45 -20.98
N GLY A 41 -11.15 5.84 -19.78
CA GLY A 41 -10.33 7.02 -19.55
C GLY A 41 -11.06 8.35 -19.76
N ASN A 42 -12.40 8.31 -19.87
CA ASN A 42 -13.23 9.48 -20.18
C ASN A 42 -13.66 10.27 -18.94
N LEU A 43 -13.82 9.55 -17.82
CA LEU A 43 -14.14 10.13 -16.52
C LEU A 43 -12.91 10.09 -15.60
N SER A 44 -12.61 11.20 -14.97
CA SER A 44 -11.52 11.31 -13.99
C SER A 44 -12.05 11.97 -12.73
N LEU A 45 -11.92 11.27 -11.60
CA LEU A 45 -12.31 11.74 -10.27
C LEU A 45 -11.07 12.09 -9.45
N GLU A 46 -10.99 13.31 -8.97
CA GLU A 46 -9.90 13.80 -8.15
C GLU A 46 -10.39 14.20 -6.76
N PHE A 47 -9.60 13.88 -5.74
CA PHE A 47 -9.78 14.42 -4.39
C PHE A 47 -8.91 15.67 -4.25
N VAL A 48 -9.56 16.83 -4.09
CA VAL A 48 -8.89 18.14 -4.14
C VAL A 48 -8.44 18.59 -2.75
N ASP A 49 -9.36 18.53 -1.80
CA ASP A 49 -9.16 19.03 -0.44
C ASP A 49 -10.14 18.37 0.52
N TYR A 50 -9.94 18.53 1.81
CA TYR A 50 -10.85 18.02 2.82
C TYR A 50 -11.04 19.02 3.96
N ARG A 51 -12.12 18.84 4.70
CA ARG A 51 -12.34 19.55 5.97
C ARG A 51 -13.02 18.62 7.00
N LEU A 52 -12.67 18.83 8.25
CA LEU A 52 -13.39 18.29 9.38
C LEU A 52 -14.42 19.32 9.85
N GLY A 53 -15.65 18.86 10.07
CA GLY A 53 -16.68 19.68 10.65
C GLY A 53 -16.58 19.74 12.18
N GLU A 54 -17.58 20.34 12.80
CA GLU A 54 -17.68 20.32 14.26
C GLU A 54 -18.19 18.97 14.76
N PRO A 55 -17.67 18.46 15.89
CA PRO A 55 -18.16 17.23 16.49
C PRO A 55 -19.61 17.37 16.91
N LYS A 56 -20.38 16.28 16.75
CA LYS A 56 -21.79 16.26 17.09
C LYS A 56 -22.04 16.36 18.60
N TYR A 57 -21.16 15.77 19.38
CA TYR A 57 -21.17 15.77 20.84
C TYR A 57 -19.81 16.24 21.34
N ASP A 58 -19.78 16.92 22.46
CA ASP A 58 -18.54 17.23 23.15
C ASP A 58 -17.94 15.96 23.79
N LEU A 59 -16.75 16.10 24.39
CA LEU A 59 -16.02 14.97 24.95
C LEU A 59 -16.76 14.28 26.10
N GLU A 60 -17.34 15.06 27.03
CA GLU A 60 -18.04 14.52 28.19
C GLU A 60 -19.38 13.90 27.78
N GLU A 61 -20.10 14.55 26.90
CA GLU A 61 -21.37 14.05 26.37
C GLU A 61 -21.14 12.74 25.59
N SER A 62 -20.05 12.63 24.82
CA SER A 62 -19.69 11.39 24.13
C SER A 62 -19.45 10.24 25.10
N LYS A 63 -18.77 10.48 26.21
CA LYS A 63 -18.56 9.47 27.27
C LYS A 63 -19.87 9.06 27.94
N ASN A 64 -20.74 10.03 28.25
CA ASN A 64 -22.00 9.77 28.95
C ASN A 64 -23.05 9.07 28.08
N ARG A 65 -22.98 9.23 26.76
CA ARG A 65 -23.92 8.65 25.79
C ARG A 65 -23.43 7.39 25.12
N ASP A 66 -22.30 6.84 25.55
CA ASP A 66 -21.63 5.71 24.88
C ASP A 66 -21.41 5.96 23.37
N ALA A 67 -21.12 7.21 23.02
CA ALA A 67 -20.88 7.66 21.65
C ALA A 67 -19.39 7.81 21.35
N THR A 68 -19.06 7.93 20.08
CA THR A 68 -17.71 8.22 19.63
C THR A 68 -17.51 9.72 19.48
N TYR A 69 -16.43 10.26 20.08
CA TYR A 69 -16.03 11.65 19.88
C TYR A 69 -15.41 11.79 18.49
N ALA A 70 -16.20 12.28 17.54
CA ALA A 70 -15.84 12.34 16.13
C ALA A 70 -16.39 13.58 15.44
N ALA A 71 -15.73 14.00 14.39
CA ALA A 71 -16.17 15.08 13.50
C ALA A 71 -16.44 14.55 12.10
N PRO A 72 -17.45 15.10 11.38
CA PRO A 72 -17.73 14.70 10.01
C PRO A 72 -16.58 15.12 9.07
N LEU A 73 -16.01 14.15 8.36
CA LEU A 73 -15.04 14.37 7.31
C LEU A 73 -15.78 14.65 6.00
N ARG A 74 -15.53 15.80 5.42
CA ARG A 74 -16.04 16.19 4.11
C ARG A 74 -14.87 16.40 3.17
N VAL A 75 -14.98 15.84 1.97
CA VAL A 75 -13.92 15.89 0.95
C VAL A 75 -14.45 16.62 -0.27
N LYS A 76 -13.69 17.57 -0.75
CA LYS A 76 -13.98 18.25 -2.00
C LYS A 76 -13.48 17.39 -3.15
N VAL A 77 -14.41 16.90 -3.94
CA VAL A 77 -14.14 16.05 -5.12
C VAL A 77 -14.37 16.83 -6.40
N ARG A 78 -13.57 16.53 -7.41
CA ARG A 78 -13.68 17.09 -8.75
C ARG A 78 -13.86 15.95 -9.74
N LEU A 79 -14.94 15.98 -10.49
CA LEU A 79 -15.21 15.06 -11.61
C LEU A 79 -14.94 15.79 -12.91
N ILE A 80 -14.05 15.25 -13.72
CA ILE A 80 -13.68 15.76 -15.04
C ILE A 80 -14.24 14.79 -16.08
N ILE A 81 -15.08 15.29 -16.99
CA ILE A 81 -15.61 14.56 -18.13
C ILE A 81 -14.81 15.00 -19.36
N LYS A 82 -13.83 14.17 -19.77
CA LYS A 82 -12.85 14.54 -20.83
C LYS A 82 -13.51 14.74 -22.19
N GLU A 83 -14.57 13.99 -22.50
CA GLU A 83 -15.29 14.08 -23.76
C GLU A 83 -15.99 15.43 -23.97
N THR A 84 -16.61 15.97 -22.93
CA THR A 84 -17.33 17.25 -22.99
C THR A 84 -16.51 18.42 -22.45
N GLY A 85 -15.39 18.17 -21.79
CA GLY A 85 -14.59 19.17 -21.08
C GLY A 85 -15.27 19.72 -19.82
N GLU A 86 -16.36 19.09 -19.37
CA GLU A 86 -17.12 19.54 -18.20
C GLU A 86 -16.41 19.15 -16.92
N VAL A 87 -16.32 20.11 -15.97
CA VAL A 87 -15.74 19.93 -14.64
C VAL A 87 -16.82 20.20 -13.60
N LYS A 88 -17.08 19.20 -12.74
CA LYS A 88 -18.02 19.31 -11.61
C LYS A 88 -17.26 19.19 -10.30
N GLU A 89 -17.46 20.15 -9.42
CA GLU A 89 -16.92 20.11 -8.05
C GLU A 89 -18.04 20.00 -7.04
N GLN A 90 -17.89 19.11 -6.07
CA GLN A 90 -18.84 18.93 -4.98
C GLN A 90 -18.13 18.50 -3.72
N GLU A 91 -18.68 18.89 -2.58
CA GLU A 91 -18.28 18.40 -1.27
C GLU A 91 -19.07 17.14 -0.92
N VAL A 92 -18.36 16.05 -0.63
CA VAL A 92 -18.97 14.75 -0.29
C VAL A 92 -18.65 14.40 1.15
N PHE A 93 -19.65 13.95 1.88
CA PHE A 93 -19.47 13.38 3.22
C PHE A 93 -18.86 11.99 3.10
N MET A 94 -17.70 11.78 3.73
CA MET A 94 -16.98 10.50 3.68
C MET A 94 -17.22 9.64 4.92
N GLY A 95 -17.62 10.26 6.04
CA GLY A 95 -17.84 9.56 7.29
C GLY A 95 -17.48 10.42 8.50
N ASP A 96 -17.69 9.88 9.68
CA ASP A 96 -17.29 10.52 10.94
C ASP A 96 -15.87 10.07 11.30
N PHE A 97 -15.00 11.06 11.56
CA PHE A 97 -13.60 10.83 11.85
C PHE A 97 -13.33 11.04 13.34
N PRO A 98 -12.78 10.03 14.07
CA PRO A 98 -12.50 10.16 15.49
C PRO A 98 -11.51 11.27 15.79
N LEU A 99 -11.80 12.09 16.78
CA LEU A 99 -10.93 13.18 17.24
C LEU A 99 -10.11 12.73 18.43
N MET A 100 -8.83 13.16 18.45
CA MET A 100 -7.95 12.94 19.59
C MET A 100 -8.25 13.98 20.69
N THR A 101 -8.23 13.54 21.93
CA THR A 101 -8.33 14.40 23.10
C THR A 101 -7.00 15.08 23.42
N ASP A 102 -6.99 16.08 24.28
CA ASP A 102 -5.77 16.75 24.75
C ASP A 102 -4.79 15.81 25.47
N THR A 103 -5.30 14.68 25.97
CA THR A 103 -4.49 13.64 26.63
C THR A 103 -3.96 12.56 25.68
N GLY A 104 -4.12 12.73 24.35
CA GLY A 104 -3.65 11.79 23.34
C GLY A 104 -4.48 10.51 23.21
N THR A 105 -5.72 10.53 23.68
CA THR A 105 -6.65 9.41 23.64
C THR A 105 -7.78 9.63 22.63
N PHE A 106 -8.52 8.56 22.33
CA PHE A 106 -9.76 8.60 21.54
C PHE A 106 -10.91 8.08 22.38
N VAL A 107 -12.09 8.68 22.25
CA VAL A 107 -13.31 8.15 22.86
C VAL A 107 -14.11 7.43 21.81
N ILE A 108 -14.18 6.11 21.91
CA ILE A 108 -14.88 5.21 20.99
C ILE A 108 -15.98 4.49 21.76
N ASN A 109 -17.25 4.71 21.36
CA ASN A 109 -18.42 4.15 22.06
C ASN A 109 -18.35 4.39 23.57
N GLY A 110 -18.03 5.62 23.98
CA GLY A 110 -17.93 6.04 25.35
C GLY A 110 -16.66 5.63 26.10
N ALA A 111 -15.89 4.70 25.56
CA ALA A 111 -14.65 4.21 26.17
C ALA A 111 -13.43 4.98 25.65
N GLU A 112 -12.61 5.44 26.59
CA GLU A 112 -11.34 6.11 26.27
C GLU A 112 -10.28 5.07 25.89
N ARG A 113 -9.67 5.25 24.71
CA ARG A 113 -8.72 4.31 24.11
C ARG A 113 -7.49 5.03 23.62
N VAL A 114 -6.39 4.31 23.56
CA VAL A 114 -5.09 4.80 23.05
C VAL A 114 -4.65 3.91 21.91
N ILE A 115 -4.09 4.52 20.86
CA ILE A 115 -3.40 3.79 19.81
C ILE A 115 -1.98 3.53 20.29
N VAL A 116 -1.63 2.26 20.46
CA VAL A 116 -0.29 1.85 20.85
C VAL A 116 0.64 1.98 19.64
N SER A 117 1.75 2.70 19.80
CA SER A 117 2.79 2.79 18.78
C SER A 117 3.38 1.42 18.47
N GLN A 118 3.48 1.07 17.19
CA GLN A 118 4.02 -0.21 16.75
C GLN A 118 5.29 0.01 15.92
N LEU A 119 6.28 -0.84 16.15
CA LEU A 119 7.47 -0.90 15.32
C LEU A 119 7.20 -1.79 14.12
N VAL A 120 7.32 -1.23 12.94
CA VAL A 120 7.18 -1.94 11.67
C VAL A 120 8.47 -1.80 10.87
N ARG A 121 8.70 -2.74 9.93
CA ARG A 121 9.82 -2.61 9.00
C ARG A 121 9.54 -1.42 8.07
N SER A 122 10.57 -0.59 7.85
CA SER A 122 10.47 0.49 6.86
C SER A 122 10.33 -0.08 5.44
N PRO A 123 9.66 0.63 4.54
CA PRO A 123 9.67 0.31 3.12
C PRO A 123 11.11 0.24 2.61
N SER A 124 11.51 -0.91 2.09
CA SER A 124 12.88 -1.15 1.60
C SER A 124 13.00 -2.52 0.96
N VAL A 125 14.21 -2.85 0.51
CA VAL A 125 14.61 -4.18 0.07
C VAL A 125 15.44 -4.83 1.18
N TYR A 126 15.04 -6.02 1.60
CA TYR A 126 15.70 -6.82 2.64
C TYR A 126 16.29 -8.07 1.99
N PHE A 127 17.58 -8.25 2.18
CA PHE A 127 18.31 -9.42 1.68
C PHE A 127 18.59 -10.37 2.85
N ASN A 128 18.39 -11.67 2.63
CA ASN A 128 18.70 -12.70 3.58
C ASN A 128 19.47 -13.84 2.90
N GLU A 129 20.34 -14.45 3.66
CA GLU A 129 21.05 -15.67 3.29
C GLU A 129 20.55 -16.81 4.17
N LYS A 130 20.27 -17.96 3.55
CA LYS A 130 19.84 -19.16 4.25
C LYS A 130 20.69 -20.34 3.82
N ILE A 131 21.25 -21.03 4.77
CA ILE A 131 21.99 -22.28 4.51
C ILE A 131 20.99 -23.45 4.58
N ASP A 132 20.86 -24.19 3.49
CA ASP A 132 20.04 -25.41 3.42
C ASP A 132 20.66 -26.54 4.25
N LYS A 133 19.87 -27.58 4.54
CA LYS A 133 20.29 -28.81 5.26
C LYS A 133 21.49 -29.51 4.61
N ASN A 134 21.72 -29.26 3.33
CA ASN A 134 22.83 -29.79 2.54
C ASN A 134 24.08 -28.89 2.56
N GLY A 135 24.05 -27.78 3.34
CA GLY A 135 25.16 -26.81 3.38
C GLY A 135 25.23 -25.85 2.22
N ARG A 136 24.16 -25.79 1.40
CA ARG A 136 24.09 -24.85 0.25
C ARG A 136 23.56 -23.50 0.71
N GLU A 137 24.16 -22.43 0.23
CA GLU A 137 23.72 -21.07 0.42
C GLU A 137 22.60 -20.74 -0.57
N ASN A 138 21.44 -20.32 -0.04
CA ASN A 138 20.31 -19.81 -0.81
C ASN A 138 20.09 -18.34 -0.43
N TYR A 139 19.75 -17.53 -1.40
CA TYR A 139 19.55 -16.11 -1.22
C TYR A 139 18.06 -15.77 -1.38
N ASP A 140 17.55 -15.01 -0.42
CA ASP A 140 16.19 -14.46 -0.46
C ASP A 140 16.27 -12.95 -0.47
N ALA A 141 15.33 -12.31 -1.14
CA ALA A 141 15.13 -10.88 -1.04
C ALA A 141 13.64 -10.58 -0.89
N THR A 142 13.31 -9.59 -0.05
CA THR A 142 11.93 -9.15 0.14
C THR A 142 11.84 -7.66 -0.10
N ILE A 143 11.02 -7.24 -1.06
CA ILE A 143 10.67 -5.84 -1.28
C ILE A 143 9.40 -5.53 -0.50
N ILE A 144 9.52 -4.62 0.45
CA ILE A 144 8.40 -4.09 1.23
C ILE A 144 8.10 -2.69 0.72
N PRO A 145 6.96 -2.46 0.03
CA PRO A 145 6.57 -1.14 -0.43
C PRO A 145 6.01 -0.30 0.72
N ASN A 146 5.88 1.01 0.52
CA ASN A 146 5.15 1.88 1.43
C ASN A 146 3.66 1.49 1.51
N ARG A 147 3.08 1.16 0.36
CA ARG A 147 1.71 0.64 0.24
C ARG A 147 1.66 -0.40 -0.86
N GLY A 148 0.99 -1.53 -0.62
CA GLY A 148 0.76 -2.57 -1.62
C GLY A 148 1.28 -3.93 -1.21
N ALA A 149 1.29 -4.84 -2.18
CA ALA A 149 1.74 -6.21 -2.00
C ALA A 149 3.26 -6.32 -1.84
N TRP A 150 3.69 -7.25 -1.02
CA TRP A 150 5.11 -7.58 -0.90
C TRP A 150 5.55 -8.45 -2.07
N LEU A 151 6.79 -8.23 -2.51
CA LEU A 151 7.45 -9.11 -3.46
C LEU A 151 8.56 -9.87 -2.73
N GLU A 152 8.44 -11.19 -2.73
CA GLU A 152 9.41 -12.08 -2.09
C GLU A 152 10.15 -12.86 -3.17
N TYR A 153 11.45 -12.73 -3.23
CA TYR A 153 12.33 -13.42 -4.16
C TYR A 153 13.04 -14.55 -3.44
N GLU A 154 13.13 -15.71 -4.05
CA GLU A 154 13.85 -16.87 -3.52
C GLU A 154 14.61 -17.61 -4.62
N THR A 155 15.78 -18.12 -4.29
CA THR A 155 16.52 -19.07 -5.14
C THR A 155 16.17 -20.49 -4.71
N ASP A 156 16.07 -21.41 -5.66
CA ASP A 156 15.86 -22.83 -5.38
C ASP A 156 17.15 -23.66 -5.54
N ALA A 157 17.05 -24.95 -5.25
CA ALA A 157 18.18 -25.89 -5.36
C ALA A 157 18.72 -26.09 -6.80
N LYS A 158 18.05 -25.54 -7.81
CA LYS A 158 18.45 -25.60 -9.23
C LYS A 158 18.93 -24.27 -9.77
N ASP A 159 19.25 -23.32 -8.89
CA ASP A 159 19.65 -21.95 -9.23
C ASP A 159 18.61 -21.19 -10.06
N VAL A 160 17.33 -21.52 -9.87
CA VAL A 160 16.22 -20.80 -10.47
C VAL A 160 15.74 -19.73 -9.49
N VAL A 161 15.55 -18.52 -9.98
CA VAL A 161 15.04 -17.39 -9.20
C VAL A 161 13.54 -17.33 -9.36
N TYR A 162 12.83 -17.38 -8.24
CA TYR A 162 11.37 -17.27 -8.17
C TYR A 162 10.94 -15.99 -7.46
N VAL A 163 9.76 -15.54 -7.79
CA VAL A 163 9.07 -14.43 -7.12
C VAL A 163 7.72 -14.89 -6.62
N ARG A 164 7.35 -14.40 -5.44
CA ARG A 164 5.97 -14.49 -4.88
C ARG A 164 5.40 -13.09 -4.77
N ILE A 165 4.20 -12.93 -5.24
CA ILE A 165 3.45 -11.68 -5.15
C ILE A 165 2.36 -11.89 -4.10
N ASP A 166 2.41 -11.12 -3.02
CA ASP A 166 1.40 -11.17 -1.93
C ASP A 166 1.12 -12.59 -1.39
N ARG A 167 2.19 -13.33 -1.05
CA ARG A 167 2.12 -14.70 -0.50
C ARG A 167 1.46 -15.75 -1.41
N THR A 168 1.34 -15.48 -2.69
CA THR A 168 0.80 -16.46 -3.66
C THR A 168 1.82 -17.56 -3.99
N ARG A 169 1.46 -18.45 -4.90
CA ARG A 169 2.40 -19.45 -5.42
C ARG A 169 3.53 -18.78 -6.18
N LYS A 170 4.73 -19.32 -6.04
CA LYS A 170 5.92 -18.81 -6.71
C LYS A 170 5.82 -18.91 -8.24
N LEU A 171 6.36 -17.92 -8.90
CA LEU A 171 6.51 -17.78 -10.35
C LEU A 171 7.99 -17.58 -10.68
N PRO A 172 8.49 -18.00 -11.87
CA PRO A 172 9.80 -17.57 -12.33
C PRO A 172 9.92 -16.04 -12.35
N LEU A 173 11.07 -15.50 -11.98
CA LEU A 173 11.31 -14.04 -11.98
C LEU A 173 11.06 -13.42 -13.36
N THR A 174 11.40 -14.14 -14.42
CA THR A 174 11.27 -13.69 -15.81
C THR A 174 9.82 -13.41 -16.20
N VAL A 175 8.84 -14.15 -15.66
CA VAL A 175 7.41 -13.87 -15.85
C VAL A 175 7.05 -12.48 -15.30
N LEU A 176 7.56 -12.12 -14.12
CA LEU A 176 7.32 -10.78 -13.58
C LEU A 176 7.97 -9.70 -14.45
N LEU A 177 9.22 -9.92 -14.93
CA LEU A 177 9.92 -8.96 -15.80
C LEU A 177 9.18 -8.76 -17.13
N ARG A 178 8.67 -9.84 -17.74
CA ARG A 178 7.86 -9.73 -18.96
C ARG A 178 6.58 -8.93 -18.71
N ALA A 179 5.91 -9.17 -17.58
CA ALA A 179 4.71 -8.42 -17.20
C ALA A 179 5.00 -6.92 -16.97
N LEU A 180 6.22 -6.56 -16.56
CA LEU A 180 6.67 -5.17 -16.41
C LEU A 180 7.09 -4.51 -17.74
N GLY A 181 7.07 -5.25 -18.86
CA GLY A 181 7.31 -4.71 -20.21
C GLY A 181 8.58 -5.19 -20.89
N PHE A 182 9.43 -6.01 -20.25
CA PHE A 182 10.60 -6.63 -20.88
C PHE A 182 10.19 -7.92 -21.61
N SER A 183 9.66 -7.79 -22.82
CA SER A 183 8.99 -8.88 -23.52
C SER A 183 9.91 -10.00 -23.96
N SER A 184 11.12 -9.69 -24.40
CA SER A 184 12.07 -10.65 -24.98
C SER A 184 13.13 -11.12 -23.97
N ASP A 185 13.66 -12.34 -24.19
CA ASP A 185 14.77 -12.86 -23.39
C ASP A 185 16.00 -11.96 -23.46
N GLN A 186 16.26 -11.37 -24.65
CA GLN A 186 17.38 -10.48 -24.85
C GLN A 186 17.28 -9.20 -24.01
N GLU A 187 16.08 -8.59 -23.95
CA GLU A 187 15.85 -7.41 -23.09
C GLU A 187 16.09 -7.73 -21.61
N ILE A 188 15.68 -8.92 -21.16
CA ILE A 188 15.90 -9.38 -19.78
C ILE A 188 17.39 -9.61 -19.52
N ILE A 189 18.12 -10.21 -20.47
CA ILE A 189 19.56 -10.43 -20.37
C ILE A 189 20.32 -9.10 -20.38
N ASP A 190 19.93 -8.17 -21.24
CA ASP A 190 20.54 -6.84 -21.30
C ASP A 190 20.33 -6.03 -20.01
N LEU A 191 19.17 -6.24 -19.35
CA LEU A 191 18.84 -5.58 -18.08
C LEU A 191 19.63 -6.13 -16.89
N LEU A 192 19.70 -7.47 -16.75
CA LEU A 192 20.23 -8.13 -15.55
C LEU A 192 21.69 -8.63 -15.72
N GLY A 193 22.17 -8.67 -16.94
CA GLY A 193 23.43 -9.34 -17.28
C GLY A 193 23.27 -10.86 -17.43
N GLU A 194 24.23 -11.47 -18.08
CA GLU A 194 24.23 -12.91 -18.30
C GLU A 194 24.70 -13.65 -17.02
N SER A 195 23.88 -14.54 -16.49
CA SER A 195 24.21 -15.37 -15.34
C SER A 195 23.60 -16.77 -15.46
N GLU A 196 24.16 -17.74 -14.75
CA GLU A 196 23.63 -19.10 -14.72
C GLU A 196 22.21 -19.13 -14.10
N TYR A 197 21.99 -18.33 -13.05
CA TYR A 197 20.67 -18.15 -12.43
C TYR A 197 19.60 -17.66 -13.42
N LEU A 198 19.97 -16.70 -14.26
CA LEU A 198 19.05 -16.15 -15.25
C LEU A 198 18.73 -17.16 -16.35
N ARG A 199 19.74 -17.89 -16.86
CA ARG A 199 19.52 -18.94 -17.86
C ARG A 199 18.58 -20.03 -17.35
N ASN A 200 18.84 -20.55 -16.14
CA ASN A 200 18.01 -21.56 -15.52
C ASN A 200 16.58 -21.05 -15.26
N THR A 201 16.42 -19.76 -14.98
CA THR A 201 15.11 -19.14 -14.77
C THR A 201 14.36 -18.98 -16.08
N LEU A 202 15.01 -18.57 -17.17
CA LEU A 202 14.43 -18.50 -18.52
C LEU A 202 13.97 -19.87 -19.03
N GLU A 203 14.73 -20.93 -18.76
CA GLU A 203 14.32 -22.31 -19.12
C GLU A 203 13.04 -22.78 -18.40
N LYS A 204 12.75 -22.18 -17.24
CA LYS A 204 11.54 -22.48 -16.44
C LYS A 204 10.34 -21.59 -16.76
N ASP A 205 10.58 -20.52 -17.51
CA ASP A 205 9.55 -19.59 -17.96
C ASP A 205 8.77 -20.22 -19.13
N GLY A 206 7.47 -20.35 -18.95
CA GLY A 206 6.55 -20.84 -19.99
C GLY A 206 5.94 -19.72 -20.82
N THR A 207 6.29 -18.45 -20.56
CA THR A 207 5.71 -17.29 -21.23
C THR A 207 6.67 -16.72 -22.27
N GLU A 208 6.11 -16.25 -23.40
CA GLU A 208 6.90 -15.71 -24.52
C GLU A 208 6.76 -14.18 -24.66
N ASN A 209 5.72 -13.61 -24.06
CA ASN A 209 5.39 -12.20 -24.19
C ASN A 209 4.71 -11.61 -22.95
N THR A 210 4.54 -10.29 -22.95
CA THR A 210 3.93 -9.55 -21.82
C THR A 210 2.51 -9.98 -21.55
N GLU A 211 1.68 -10.28 -22.57
CA GLU A 211 0.29 -10.67 -22.37
C GLU A 211 0.18 -12.01 -21.66
N GLN A 212 0.93 -13.01 -22.08
CA GLN A 212 0.96 -14.34 -21.44
C GLN A 212 1.45 -14.23 -20.01
N ALA A 213 2.46 -13.42 -19.75
CA ALA A 213 2.99 -13.18 -18.41
C ALA A 213 1.95 -12.54 -17.49
N LEU A 214 1.22 -11.53 -17.97
CA LEU A 214 0.13 -10.91 -17.23
C LEU A 214 -1.01 -11.89 -16.93
N LEU A 215 -1.36 -12.76 -17.89
CA LEU A 215 -2.36 -13.81 -17.71
C LEU A 215 -1.93 -14.80 -16.64
N GLU A 216 -0.69 -15.29 -16.69
CA GLU A 216 -0.18 -16.24 -15.70
C GLU A 216 -0.16 -15.63 -14.29
N ILE A 217 0.28 -14.38 -14.14
CA ILE A 217 0.23 -13.67 -12.87
C ILE A 217 -1.22 -13.53 -12.37
N TYR A 218 -2.14 -13.15 -13.25
CA TYR A 218 -3.54 -13.01 -12.89
C TYR A 218 -4.16 -14.33 -12.40
N GLU A 219 -3.91 -15.44 -13.07
CA GLU A 219 -4.38 -16.75 -12.66
C GLU A 219 -3.85 -17.16 -11.27
N ARG A 220 -2.60 -16.78 -10.96
CA ARG A 220 -1.99 -17.03 -9.64
C ARG A 220 -2.60 -16.18 -8.54
N LEU A 221 -2.87 -14.89 -8.85
CA LEU A 221 -3.49 -13.96 -7.91
C LEU A 221 -4.98 -14.24 -7.69
N ARG A 222 -5.67 -14.75 -8.71
CA ARG A 222 -7.12 -14.97 -8.71
C ARG A 222 -7.49 -16.38 -9.18
N PRO A 223 -7.11 -17.45 -8.43
CA PRO A 223 -7.41 -18.82 -8.85
C PRO A 223 -8.93 -19.04 -8.97
N GLY A 224 -9.35 -19.68 -10.05
CA GLY A 224 -10.75 -20.03 -10.33
C GLY A 224 -11.57 -18.97 -11.08
N ARG A 225 -10.95 -17.88 -11.55
CA ARG A 225 -11.58 -16.95 -12.50
C ARG A 225 -11.08 -17.25 -13.92
N SER A 226 -11.99 -17.69 -14.78
CA SER A 226 -11.69 -17.89 -16.21
C SER A 226 -11.59 -16.54 -16.94
N GLU A 227 -10.88 -16.50 -18.08
CA GLU A 227 -10.75 -15.33 -18.94
C GLU A 227 -12.09 -14.75 -19.41
N GLU A 228 -13.09 -15.62 -19.63
CA GLU A 228 -14.42 -15.26 -20.08
C GLU A 228 -15.20 -14.32 -19.13
N ARG A 229 -14.75 -14.16 -17.87
CA ARG A 229 -15.37 -13.24 -16.91
C ARG A 229 -14.66 -11.89 -16.79
N ARG A 230 -13.79 -11.57 -17.73
CA ARG A 230 -13.04 -10.29 -17.78
C ARG A 230 -13.69 -9.19 -18.60
N VAL A 231 -14.77 -9.50 -19.30
CA VAL A 231 -15.55 -8.54 -20.12
C VAL A 231 -16.65 -7.89 -19.31
#